data_c4792968a410858226eaae18b27494b9
#
_entry.id   c4792968a410858226eaae18b27494b9
#
_cell.length_a   1.000
_cell.length_b   1.000
_cell.length_c   1.000
_cell.angle_alpha   90.00
_cell.angle_beta   90.00
_cell.angle_gamma   90.00
#
_symmetry.space_group_name_H-M   'P 1'
#
loop_
_entity.id
_entity.type
_entity.pdbx_description
1 polymer ?
#
loop_
_entity_poly.entity_id
_entity_poly.type
_entity_poly.pdbx_seq_one_letter_code
_entity_poly.pdbx_strand_id
1 'polypeptide(L)' 'MASAEQLGGSRERDKLTIAEVCADLGISRRTFYEWRAKGRAPKCITLPNGSLRIRRSEYQRWLASREEAA' A
#
# COMPACT_ATOMS: atom_id res chain seq x y z
N MET A 1 24.38 15.79 3.32
CA MET A 1 23.53 15.30 3.44
C MET A 1 22.78 14.32 2.67
N ALA A 2 23.37 13.44 2.02
CA ALA A 2 22.71 12.43 1.29
C ALA A 2 21.77 11.65 2.16
N SER A 3 22.15 11.53 3.41
CA SER A 3 21.28 10.75 4.24
C SER A 3 19.92 11.37 4.37
N ALA A 4 19.85 12.66 4.24
CA ALA A 4 18.56 13.27 4.36
C ALA A 4 17.68 12.85 3.25
N GLU A 5 18.24 12.65 2.08
CA GLU A 5 17.42 12.24 1.04
C GLU A 5 16.95 10.89 1.20
N GLN A 6 17.73 10.03 1.76
CA GLN A 6 17.25 8.72 1.95
C GLN A 6 16.12 8.67 2.89
N LEU A 7 16.19 9.47 3.94
CA LEU A 7 15.10 9.50 4.85
C LEU A 7 13.87 10.01 4.17
N GLY A 8 14.03 11.06 3.43
CA GLY A 8 12.89 11.59 2.73
C GLY A 8 12.34 10.59 1.77
N GLY A 9 13.21 9.87 1.11
CA GLY A 9 12.75 8.89 0.16
C GLY A 9 11.88 7.86 0.81
N SER A 10 12.20 7.47 2.03
CA SER A 10 11.40 6.49 2.70
C SER A 10 9.98 6.98 2.92
N ARG A 11 9.83 8.17 3.45
CA ARG A 11 8.51 8.69 3.70
C ARG A 11 7.78 9.03 2.45
N GLU A 12 8.53 9.40 1.41
CA GLU A 12 7.91 9.86 0.21
C GLU A 12 7.88 8.83 -0.88
N ARG A 13 8.14 7.58 -0.53
CA ARG A 13 8.12 6.54 -1.50
C ARG A 13 6.75 6.49 -2.16
N ASP A 14 6.76 6.48 -3.47
CA ASP A 14 5.53 6.44 -4.23
C ASP A 14 4.86 5.07 -4.13
N LYS A 15 5.63 4.04 -3.89
CA LYS A 15 5.08 2.69 -3.84
C LYS A 15 5.28 2.08 -2.48
N LEU A 16 4.25 1.42 -2.01
CA LEU A 16 4.27 0.77 -0.70
C LEU A 16 4.32 -0.73 -0.89
N THR A 17 4.97 -1.42 0.03
CA THR A 17 4.96 -2.88 0.01
C THR A 17 3.67 -3.36 0.64
N ILE A 18 3.34 -4.63 0.38
CA ILE A 18 2.18 -5.22 1.00
C ILE A 18 2.36 -5.23 2.52
N ALA A 19 3.58 -5.52 2.99
CA ALA A 19 3.82 -5.53 4.43
C ALA A 19 3.57 -4.16 5.05
N GLU A 20 3.96 -3.09 4.35
CA GLU A 20 3.75 -1.75 4.87
C GLU A 20 2.26 -1.42 4.96
N VAL A 21 1.51 -1.80 3.96
CA VAL A 21 0.08 -1.55 3.96
C VAL A 21 -0.61 -2.37 5.05
N CYS A 22 -0.22 -3.63 5.20
CA CYS A 22 -0.82 -4.46 6.23
C CYS A 22 -0.51 -3.91 7.62
N ALA A 23 0.72 -3.45 7.83
CA ALA A 23 1.08 -2.88 9.12
C ALA A 23 0.28 -1.61 9.40
N ASP A 24 0.11 -0.78 8.38
CA ASP A 24 -0.62 0.45 8.53
C ASP A 24 -2.09 0.17 8.87
N LEU A 25 -2.66 -0.85 8.28
CA LEU A 25 -4.05 -1.19 8.49
C LEU A 25 -4.28 -2.11 9.69
N GLY A 26 -3.21 -2.71 10.20
CA GLY A 26 -3.35 -3.63 11.33
C GLY A 26 -3.95 -4.96 10.92
N ILE A 27 -3.67 -5.43 9.72
CA ILE A 27 -4.23 -6.70 9.25
C ILE A 27 -3.10 -7.64 8.86
N SER A 28 -3.44 -8.91 8.75
CA SER A 28 -2.47 -9.89 8.31
C SER A 28 -2.38 -9.89 6.79
N ARG A 29 -1.30 -10.46 6.26
CA ARG A 29 -1.18 -10.59 4.82
C ARG A 29 -2.28 -11.48 4.28
N ARG A 30 -2.66 -12.51 5.02
CA ARG A 30 -3.73 -13.38 4.59
C ARG A 30 -5.01 -12.59 4.36
N THR A 31 -5.34 -11.72 5.28
CA THR A 31 -6.53 -10.89 5.16
C THR A 31 -6.43 -10.01 3.92
N PHE A 32 -5.25 -9.44 3.70
CA PHE A 32 -5.07 -8.57 2.55
C PHE A 32 -5.30 -9.34 1.25
N TYR A 33 -4.73 -10.54 1.14
CA TYR A 33 -4.88 -11.32 -0.08
C TYR A 33 -6.31 -11.82 -0.28
N GLU A 34 -7.03 -12.05 0.81
CA GLU A 34 -8.44 -12.38 0.70
C GLU A 34 -9.22 -11.21 0.12
N TRP A 35 -8.93 -10.01 0.60
CA TRP A 35 -9.58 -8.83 0.05
C TRP A 35 -9.25 -8.67 -1.41
N ARG A 36 -7.99 -8.89 -1.76
CA ARG A 36 -7.56 -8.73 -3.12
C ARG A 36 -8.28 -9.71 -4.03
N ALA A 37 -8.44 -10.95 -3.58
CA ALA A 37 -9.14 -11.94 -4.37
C ALA A 37 -10.60 -11.58 -4.60
N LYS A 38 -11.18 -10.81 -3.68
CA LYS A 38 -12.56 -10.38 -3.81
C LYS A 38 -12.70 -9.02 -4.47
N GLY A 39 -11.61 -8.47 -4.94
CA GLY A 39 -11.65 -7.17 -5.57
C GLY A 39 -11.88 -6.02 -4.62
N ARG A 40 -11.53 -6.21 -3.36
CA ARG A 40 -11.77 -5.18 -2.34
C ARG A 40 -10.51 -4.49 -1.85
N ALA A 41 -9.36 -4.87 -2.36
CA ALA A 41 -8.10 -4.27 -1.94
C ALA A 41 -7.74 -3.13 -2.89
N PRO A 42 -6.78 -2.27 -2.50
CA PRO A 42 -6.31 -1.22 -3.40
C PRO A 42 -5.66 -1.85 -4.64
N LYS A 43 -5.60 -1.09 -5.70
CA LYS A 43 -5.00 -1.55 -6.93
C LYS A 43 -3.53 -1.82 -6.71
N CYS A 44 -3.04 -2.95 -7.17
CA CYS A 44 -1.66 -3.37 -6.97
C CYS A 44 -0.88 -3.35 -8.27
N ILE A 45 0.43 -3.15 -8.15
CA ILE A 45 1.35 -3.25 -9.27
C ILE A 45 2.12 -4.55 -9.08
N THR A 46 2.20 -5.37 -10.12
CA THR A 46 3.00 -6.58 -10.04
C THR A 46 4.35 -6.30 -10.68
N LEU A 47 5.41 -6.46 -9.91
CA LEU A 47 6.75 -6.23 -10.41
C LEU A 47 7.22 -7.46 -11.21
N PRO A 48 8.24 -7.32 -12.04
CA PRO A 48 8.71 -8.45 -12.83
C PRO A 48 9.13 -9.66 -11.99
N ASN A 49 9.54 -9.44 -10.75
CA ASN A 49 9.92 -10.55 -9.89
C ASN A 49 8.72 -11.15 -9.16
N GLY A 50 7.52 -10.72 -9.51
CA GLY A 50 6.33 -11.26 -8.88
C GLY A 50 5.89 -10.57 -7.61
N SER A 51 6.68 -9.63 -7.12
CA SER A 51 6.30 -8.91 -5.91
C SER A 51 5.24 -7.89 -6.20
N LEU A 52 4.44 -7.58 -5.21
CA LEU A 52 3.38 -6.60 -5.36
C LEU A 52 3.76 -5.30 -4.68
N ARG A 53 3.28 -4.22 -5.26
CA ARG A 53 3.43 -2.90 -4.67
C ARG A 53 2.12 -2.16 -4.85
N ILE A 54 1.89 -1.14 -4.06
CA ILE A 54 0.70 -0.33 -4.17
C ILE A 54 1.15 1.12 -4.24
N ARG A 55 0.66 1.87 -5.23
CA ARG A 55 1.01 3.27 -5.31
C ARG A 55 0.40 3.99 -4.14
N ARG A 56 1.15 4.90 -3.57
CA ARG A 56 0.65 5.65 -2.42
C ARG A 56 -0.65 6.36 -2.78
N SER A 57 -0.74 6.92 -3.98
CA SER A 57 -1.95 7.61 -4.38
C SER A 57 -3.14 6.66 -4.48
N GLU A 58 -2.90 5.44 -4.95
CA GLU A 58 -3.99 4.47 -5.03
C GLU A 58 -4.41 4.01 -3.64
N TYR A 59 -3.45 3.88 -2.74
CA TYR A 59 -3.77 3.50 -1.38
C TYR A 59 -4.62 4.57 -0.72
N GLN A 60 -4.24 5.84 -0.92
CA GLN A 60 -4.99 6.92 -0.32
C GLN A 60 -6.38 7.05 -0.92
N ARG A 61 -6.49 6.83 -2.24
CA ARG A 61 -7.79 6.86 -2.88
C ARG A 61 -8.68 5.74 -2.35
N TRP A 62 -8.08 4.55 -2.16
CA TRP A 62 -8.83 3.41 -1.65
C TRP A 62 -9.31 3.68 -0.22
N LEU A 63 -8.45 4.26 0.61
CA LEU A 63 -8.86 4.60 1.96
C LEU A 63 -10.01 5.60 1.94
N ALA A 64 -9.91 6.60 1.09
CA ALA A 64 -10.97 7.59 1.02
C ALA A 64 -12.28 6.95 0.59
N SER A 65 -12.21 5.98 -0.30
CA SER A 65 -13.42 5.33 -0.77
C SER A 65 -14.05 4.45 0.29
N ARG A 66 -13.28 4.11 1.33
CA ARG A 66 -13.81 3.29 2.41
C ARG A 66 -14.27 4.11 3.61
N GLU A 67 -14.01 5.41 3.59
CA GLU A 67 -14.45 6.24 4.69
C GLU A 67 -15.95 6.35 4.66
N GLU A 68 -16.55 6.29 5.83
CA GLU A 68 -17.99 6.42 5.90
C GLU A 68 -18.35 7.87 6.02
N ALA A 69 -19.41 8.26 5.36
CA ALA A 69 -19.87 9.62 5.46
C ALA A 69 -20.39 9.83 6.86
N ALA A 70 -19.95 10.89 7.48
CA ALA A 70 -20.32 11.13 8.86
C ALA A 70 -21.75 11.65 8.97
#